data_a15d1dc9a9dfd6d14c7f52aa6775a3b0
#
_entry.id   a15d1dc9a9dfd6d14c7f52aa6775a3b0
#
_cell.length_a   1.000
_cell.length_b   1.000
_cell.length_c   1.000
_cell.angle_alpha   90.00
_cell.angle_beta   90.00
_cell.angle_gamma   90.00
#
_symmetry.space_group_name_H-M   'P 1'
#
loop_
_entity.id
_entity.type
_entity.pdbx_description
1 polymer ?
#
loop_
_entity_poly.entity_id
_entity_poly.type
_entity_poly.pdbx_seq_one_letter_code
_entity_poly.pdbx_strand_id
1 'polypeptide(L)'
;SYALDKSVPNGFYSHEYVLKVKVTSRNGVSSPINPGTTRAGLPDSNVIKLVSVDQNPGYESYKYTLNAKANDFVYAIEQGMDSRILAPGFLLAPEAYTVLTYEVGGDLASKTEARQERVKVTQALLKAAEGKLGPTEGIVGTQHLALIDCGADEISLTNVQDELDYLKGIAGAPYGHGAFYAPYVKNLDDRYIAPSSYVAGIACSRYINEGFQQPPAGARYPLRGAAGLKFEISAQQQEVTYALGLNPIRSLPNRGIVTWGARTLSPNPLFKFVNTRAILNVLIDVLGRSFDDILFEQIDSAGTVYARVKSIASQVCGQFFRQGALFGSRPEQAYLVVCSSANNTNEDLERGSVRLDVYVATSPTLERLLVTIVRTPAGQVAQLSDSFSRNEERFNYLLNTTSVF
;
A
#
# COMPACT_ATOMS: atom_id res chain seq x y z
N SER A 1 -33.44 -17.11 -8.16
CA SER A 1 -32.29 -16.46 -8.80
C SER A 1 -32.17 -15.06 -8.26
N TYR A 2 -31.00 -14.73 -7.74
CA TYR A 2 -30.71 -13.40 -7.24
C TYR A 2 -30.10 -12.59 -8.38
N ALA A 3 -30.66 -11.43 -8.66
CA ALA A 3 -30.09 -10.50 -9.62
C ALA A 3 -29.80 -9.17 -8.92
N LEU A 4 -28.58 -8.71 -8.99
CA LEU A 4 -28.24 -7.34 -8.56
C LEU A 4 -28.82 -6.38 -9.59
N ASP A 5 -29.70 -5.47 -9.16
CA ASP A 5 -30.26 -4.48 -10.06
C ASP A 5 -29.23 -3.38 -10.33
N LYS A 6 -28.68 -3.38 -11.53
CA LYS A 6 -27.74 -2.36 -12.00
C LYS A 6 -28.40 -1.00 -12.32
N SER A 7 -29.72 -0.91 -12.23
CA SER A 7 -30.47 0.32 -12.52
C SER A 7 -30.76 1.20 -11.30
N VAL A 8 -30.12 0.93 -10.16
CA VAL A 8 -30.28 1.76 -8.96
C VAL A 8 -29.65 3.13 -9.20
N PRO A 9 -30.41 4.23 -8.99
CA PRO A 9 -29.92 5.58 -9.25
C PRO A 9 -28.65 5.90 -8.45
N ASN A 10 -27.75 6.64 -9.07
CA ASN A 10 -26.52 7.17 -8.46
C ASN A 10 -26.81 7.82 -7.11
N GLY A 11 -26.44 7.17 -6.01
CA GLY A 11 -26.74 7.70 -4.66
C GLY A 11 -26.44 6.73 -3.53
N PHE A 12 -26.20 5.45 -3.84
CA PHE A 12 -25.92 4.48 -2.78
C PHE A 12 -24.44 4.53 -2.36
N TYR A 13 -24.24 4.67 -1.07
CA TYR A 13 -22.92 4.56 -0.45
C TYR A 13 -22.40 3.13 -0.55
N SER A 14 -21.12 2.97 -0.47
CA SER A 14 -20.42 1.68 -0.59
C SER A 14 -20.95 0.56 0.31
N HIS A 15 -21.63 0.91 1.39
CA HIS A 15 -22.19 -0.02 2.39
C HIS A 15 -23.71 -0.26 2.27
N GLU A 16 -24.40 0.34 1.28
CA GLU A 16 -25.81 0.09 1.03
C GLU A 16 -26.03 -0.66 -0.28
N TYR A 17 -26.61 -1.84 -0.19
CA TYR A 17 -26.97 -2.66 -1.34
C TYR A 17 -28.49 -2.83 -1.41
N VAL A 18 -29.05 -2.66 -2.60
CA VAL A 18 -30.45 -3.00 -2.86
C VAL A 18 -30.50 -4.35 -3.55
N LEU A 19 -31.00 -5.34 -2.85
CA LEU A 19 -31.21 -6.68 -3.38
C LEU A 19 -32.69 -6.83 -3.77
N LYS A 20 -33.00 -6.93 -5.05
CA LYS A 20 -34.34 -7.29 -5.50
C LYS A 20 -34.47 -8.81 -5.52
N VAL A 21 -35.28 -9.35 -4.62
CA VAL A 21 -35.54 -10.79 -4.54
C VAL A 21 -36.97 -11.04 -5.05
N LYS A 22 -37.10 -11.73 -6.16
CA LYS A 22 -38.40 -12.24 -6.60
C LYS A 22 -38.66 -13.58 -5.90
N VAL A 23 -39.50 -13.55 -4.87
CA VAL A 23 -39.94 -14.75 -4.21
C VAL A 23 -41.19 -15.27 -4.94
N THR A 24 -41.00 -16.30 -5.76
CA THR A 24 -42.13 -17.05 -6.38
C THR A 24 -42.36 -18.28 -5.53
N SER A 25 -43.50 -18.32 -4.81
CA SER A 25 -43.90 -19.56 -4.15
C SER A 25 -44.33 -20.58 -5.21
N ARG A 26 -44.21 -21.88 -4.91
CA ARG A 26 -44.67 -22.97 -5.80
C ARG A 26 -46.16 -22.87 -6.13
N ASN A 27 -46.91 -22.10 -5.36
CA ASN A 27 -48.38 -21.97 -5.50
C ASN A 27 -48.81 -20.54 -5.88
N GLY A 28 -47.89 -19.66 -6.33
CA GLY A 28 -48.26 -18.31 -6.79
C GLY A 28 -48.63 -17.32 -5.69
N VAL A 29 -48.58 -17.69 -4.42
CA VAL A 29 -48.91 -16.82 -3.27
C VAL A 29 -47.59 -16.31 -2.66
N SER A 30 -47.33 -15.01 -2.80
CA SER A 30 -46.23 -14.35 -2.10
C SER A 30 -46.62 -14.10 -0.66
N SER A 31 -45.89 -14.62 0.29
CA SER A 31 -46.00 -14.25 1.70
C SER A 31 -45.07 -13.08 2.02
N PRO A 32 -45.56 -12.02 2.70
CA PRO A 32 -44.73 -10.91 3.08
C PRO A 32 -43.60 -11.34 4.00
N ILE A 33 -42.39 -10.85 3.73
CA ILE A 33 -41.23 -11.05 4.58
C ILE A 33 -41.08 -9.85 5.49
N ASN A 34 -41.15 -10.06 6.79
CA ASN A 34 -40.98 -8.98 7.77
C ASN A 34 -39.49 -8.74 8.06
N PRO A 35 -39.08 -7.45 8.23
CA PRO A 35 -37.71 -7.13 8.68
C PRO A 35 -37.38 -7.85 9.98
N GLY A 36 -36.19 -8.44 10.06
CA GLY A 36 -35.71 -9.17 11.25
C GLY A 36 -36.15 -10.64 11.35
N THR A 37 -36.91 -11.17 10.37
CA THR A 37 -37.21 -12.60 10.33
C THR A 37 -36.30 -13.37 9.38
N THR A 38 -35.65 -14.40 9.89
CA THR A 38 -34.88 -15.37 9.09
C THR A 38 -35.85 -16.29 8.32
N ARG A 39 -35.71 -16.32 6.99
CA ARG A 39 -36.33 -17.38 6.17
C ARG A 39 -35.25 -18.22 5.49
N ALA A 40 -35.47 -19.52 5.47
CA ALA A 40 -34.61 -20.44 4.75
C ALA A 40 -34.43 -20.01 3.28
N GLY A 41 -33.21 -19.65 2.89
CA GLY A 41 -32.84 -19.20 1.54
C GLY A 41 -32.54 -17.72 1.35
N LEU A 42 -32.72 -16.88 2.37
CA LEU A 42 -32.16 -15.54 2.41
C LEU A 42 -30.91 -15.56 3.27
N PRO A 43 -29.79 -14.98 2.80
CA PRO A 43 -28.61 -14.93 3.60
C PRO A 43 -28.80 -13.96 4.76
N ASP A 44 -29.23 -14.46 5.89
CA ASP A 44 -29.09 -13.75 7.15
C ASP A 44 -27.68 -14.03 7.64
N SER A 45 -26.73 -13.33 7.07
CA SER A 45 -25.37 -13.38 7.56
C SER A 45 -25.18 -12.31 8.62
N ASN A 46 -24.31 -12.55 9.59
CA ASN A 46 -23.93 -11.52 10.57
C ASN A 46 -23.35 -10.24 9.91
N VAL A 47 -23.08 -10.29 8.61
CA VAL A 47 -22.48 -9.23 7.81
C VAL A 47 -23.53 -8.38 7.08
N ILE A 48 -24.65 -8.98 6.68
CA ILE A 48 -25.70 -8.28 5.91
C ILE A 48 -26.99 -8.27 6.74
N LYS A 49 -27.43 -7.08 7.12
CA LYS A 49 -28.65 -6.88 7.91
C LYS A 49 -29.78 -6.32 7.06
N LEU A 50 -30.94 -6.96 7.10
CA LEU A 50 -32.14 -6.45 6.45
C LEU A 50 -32.62 -5.18 7.15
N VAL A 51 -32.66 -4.05 6.45
CA VAL A 51 -33.06 -2.74 6.99
C VAL A 51 -34.53 -2.44 6.71
N SER A 52 -35.01 -2.73 5.49
CA SER A 52 -36.38 -2.46 5.11
C SER A 52 -36.82 -3.40 4.00
N VAL A 53 -38.16 -3.59 3.94
CA VAL A 53 -38.82 -4.30 2.85
C VAL A 53 -39.78 -3.32 2.18
N ASP A 54 -39.59 -3.08 0.90
CA ASP A 54 -40.47 -2.23 0.11
C ASP A 54 -41.53 -3.10 -0.59
N GLN A 55 -42.78 -2.94 -0.20
CA GLN A 55 -43.89 -3.75 -0.74
C GLN A 55 -44.48 -3.04 -1.96
N ASN A 56 -44.03 -3.43 -3.15
CA ASN A 56 -44.63 -3.04 -4.42
C ASN A 56 -45.33 -4.26 -5.06
N PRO A 57 -46.50 -4.14 -5.64
CA PRO A 57 -47.23 -5.26 -6.25
C PRO A 57 -46.37 -5.94 -7.32
N GLY A 58 -45.84 -7.14 -7.02
CA GLY A 58 -45.03 -7.97 -7.92
C GLY A 58 -43.52 -7.96 -7.69
N TYR A 59 -43.00 -7.07 -6.82
CA TYR A 59 -41.58 -7.07 -6.44
C TYR A 59 -41.42 -6.70 -4.98
N GLU A 60 -40.70 -7.50 -4.22
CA GLU A 60 -40.25 -7.14 -2.88
C GLU A 60 -38.81 -6.64 -2.98
N SER A 61 -38.55 -5.41 -2.59
CA SER A 61 -37.21 -4.83 -2.52
C SER A 61 -36.73 -4.89 -1.07
N TYR A 62 -35.54 -5.43 -0.88
CA TYR A 62 -34.90 -5.53 0.43
C TYR A 62 -33.70 -4.59 0.45
N LYS A 63 -33.67 -3.68 1.41
CA LYS A 63 -32.48 -2.85 1.66
C LYS A 63 -31.64 -3.51 2.73
N TYR A 64 -30.40 -3.81 2.39
CA TYR A 64 -29.41 -4.35 3.30
C TYR A 64 -28.32 -3.32 3.55
N THR A 65 -27.89 -3.19 4.79
CA THR A 65 -26.65 -2.49 5.13
C THR A 65 -25.56 -3.51 5.40
N LEU A 66 -24.36 -3.19 4.95
CA LEU A 66 -23.17 -3.96 5.29
C LEU A 66 -22.85 -3.71 6.78
N ASN A 67 -23.07 -4.73 7.62
CA ASN A 67 -22.76 -4.68 9.04
C ASN A 67 -21.51 -5.51 9.34
N ALA A 68 -20.47 -5.36 8.51
CA ALA A 68 -19.23 -6.05 8.68
C ALA A 68 -18.47 -5.49 9.88
N LYS A 69 -17.96 -6.38 10.72
CA LYS A 69 -17.08 -6.08 11.85
C LYS A 69 -15.61 -6.27 11.44
N ALA A 70 -14.70 -5.72 12.22
CA ALA A 70 -13.27 -5.87 11.95
C ALA A 70 -12.84 -7.34 11.75
N ASN A 71 -13.37 -8.26 12.54
CA ASN A 71 -13.05 -9.68 12.45
C ASN A 71 -13.47 -10.33 11.11
N ASP A 72 -14.54 -9.82 10.48
CA ASP A 72 -14.98 -10.31 9.16
C ASP A 72 -13.97 -9.91 8.07
N PHE A 73 -13.46 -8.68 8.15
CA PHE A 73 -12.38 -8.22 7.27
C PHE A 73 -11.08 -8.98 7.52
N VAL A 74 -10.69 -9.17 8.80
CA VAL A 74 -9.50 -9.95 9.18
C VAL A 74 -9.59 -11.36 8.60
N TYR A 75 -10.72 -12.04 8.80
CA TYR A 75 -10.94 -13.37 8.26
C TYR A 75 -10.86 -13.40 6.73
N ALA A 76 -11.48 -12.43 6.05
CA ALA A 76 -11.42 -12.34 4.59
C ALA A 76 -9.99 -12.11 4.08
N ILE A 77 -9.20 -11.27 4.75
CA ILE A 77 -7.78 -11.05 4.42
C ILE A 77 -6.99 -12.35 4.61
N GLU A 78 -7.14 -13.02 5.73
CA GLU A 78 -6.42 -14.27 6.03
C GLU A 78 -6.76 -15.40 5.05
N GLN A 79 -8.02 -15.54 4.67
CA GLN A 79 -8.45 -16.56 3.71
C GLN A 79 -8.11 -16.20 2.27
N GLY A 80 -8.21 -14.91 1.90
CA GLY A 80 -7.96 -14.44 0.55
C GLY A 80 -6.49 -14.52 0.13
N MET A 81 -5.58 -14.52 1.08
CA MET A 81 -4.13 -14.54 0.83
C MET A 81 -3.49 -15.93 0.75
N ASP A 82 -4.26 -17.00 0.94
CA ASP A 82 -3.74 -18.37 0.81
C ASP A 82 -3.43 -18.79 -0.65
N SER A 83 -3.50 -17.86 -1.58
CA SER A 83 -3.17 -18.18 -2.95
C SER A 83 -1.66 -18.05 -3.19
N ARG A 84 -1.01 -19.18 -3.42
CA ARG A 84 0.41 -19.34 -3.76
C ARG A 84 0.80 -18.76 -5.14
N ILE A 85 -0.12 -18.07 -5.80
CA ILE A 85 0.00 -17.64 -7.20
C ILE A 85 0.17 -16.11 -7.31
N LEU A 86 0.07 -15.38 -6.20
CA LEU A 86 0.09 -13.92 -6.26
C LEU A 86 1.51 -13.40 -6.49
N ALA A 87 1.66 -12.57 -7.52
CA ALA A 87 2.83 -11.73 -7.70
C ALA A 87 2.84 -10.58 -6.67
N PRO A 88 4.00 -9.98 -6.37
CA PRO A 88 4.07 -8.79 -5.52
C PRO A 88 3.12 -7.69 -5.99
N GLY A 89 2.35 -7.13 -5.07
CA GLY A 89 1.34 -6.13 -5.40
C GLY A 89 0.93 -5.29 -4.21
N PHE A 90 -0.24 -4.67 -4.31
CA PHE A 90 -0.82 -3.85 -3.26
C PHE A 90 -1.98 -4.59 -2.59
N LEU A 91 -2.00 -4.53 -1.25
CA LEU A 91 -3.13 -4.98 -0.44
C LEU A 91 -3.85 -3.76 0.10
N LEU A 92 -5.17 -3.73 -0.06
CA LEU A 92 -6.00 -2.65 0.44
C LEU A 92 -7.37 -3.20 0.86
N ALA A 93 -7.97 -2.56 1.86
CA ALA A 93 -9.31 -2.86 2.34
C ALA A 93 -10.10 -1.55 2.56
N PRO A 94 -10.37 -0.76 1.50
CA PRO A 94 -10.94 0.58 1.62
C PRO A 94 -12.31 0.57 2.32
N GLU A 95 -13.10 -0.47 2.12
CA GLU A 95 -14.41 -0.63 2.77
C GLU A 95 -14.30 -0.75 4.29
N ALA A 96 -13.25 -1.39 4.82
CA ALA A 96 -13.05 -1.49 6.26
C ALA A 96 -12.92 -0.11 6.91
N TYR A 97 -12.18 0.81 6.29
CA TYR A 97 -11.99 2.17 6.79
C TYR A 97 -13.21 3.08 6.55
N THR A 98 -14.12 2.67 5.68
CA THR A 98 -15.38 3.37 5.41
C THR A 98 -16.51 2.91 6.35
N VAL A 99 -16.54 1.61 6.67
CA VAL A 99 -17.61 1.00 7.50
C VAL A 99 -17.30 1.05 8.99
N LEU A 100 -16.02 0.81 9.38
CA LEU A 100 -15.59 0.83 10.78
C LEU A 100 -15.37 2.26 11.27
N THR A 101 -16.45 3.04 11.31
CA THR A 101 -16.46 4.47 11.65
C THR A 101 -17.37 4.73 12.84
N TYR A 102 -17.09 5.82 13.57
CA TYR A 102 -17.96 6.30 14.62
C TYR A 102 -19.05 7.17 14.01
N GLU A 103 -20.30 6.79 14.27
CA GLU A 103 -21.50 7.60 13.99
C GLU A 103 -22.34 7.70 15.25
N VAL A 104 -22.98 8.86 15.46
CA VAL A 104 -23.88 9.06 16.60
C VAL A 104 -25.10 8.15 16.45
N GLY A 105 -25.25 7.19 17.38
CA GLY A 105 -26.30 6.18 17.31
C GLY A 105 -25.96 4.94 16.48
N GLY A 106 -24.72 4.84 16.00
CA GLY A 106 -24.18 3.64 15.34
C GLY A 106 -23.73 2.55 16.31
N ASP A 107 -23.24 1.44 15.76
CA ASP A 107 -22.81 0.25 16.53
C ASP A 107 -21.51 0.49 17.34
N LEU A 108 -20.68 1.47 16.94
CA LEU A 108 -19.43 1.81 17.63
C LEU A 108 -19.64 3.00 18.56
N ALA A 109 -19.37 2.82 19.85
CA ALA A 109 -19.70 3.77 20.90
C ALA A 109 -18.81 5.02 20.94
N SER A 110 -17.61 4.96 20.31
CA SER A 110 -16.67 6.08 20.31
C SER A 110 -15.69 6.03 19.14
N LYS A 111 -15.06 7.17 18.83
CA LYS A 111 -13.97 7.23 17.84
C LYS A 111 -12.78 6.34 18.22
N THR A 112 -12.51 6.20 19.52
CA THR A 112 -11.43 5.34 20.01
C THR A 112 -11.72 3.87 19.68
N GLU A 113 -12.94 3.42 19.88
CA GLU A 113 -13.36 2.06 19.52
C GLU A 113 -13.30 1.84 18.01
N ALA A 114 -13.77 2.79 17.20
CA ALA A 114 -13.66 2.73 15.75
C ALA A 114 -12.19 2.61 15.29
N ARG A 115 -11.29 3.39 15.87
CA ARG A 115 -9.85 3.29 15.61
C ARG A 115 -9.28 1.92 16.02
N GLN A 116 -9.70 1.37 17.17
CA GLN A 116 -9.29 0.04 17.62
C GLN A 116 -9.71 -1.06 16.64
N GLU A 117 -10.94 -0.99 16.13
CA GLU A 117 -11.43 -1.94 15.15
C GLU A 117 -10.66 -1.83 13.81
N ARG A 118 -10.38 -0.61 13.33
CA ARG A 118 -9.57 -0.39 12.12
C ARG A 118 -8.13 -0.90 12.27
N VAL A 119 -7.54 -0.75 13.47
CA VAL A 119 -6.19 -1.27 13.75
C VAL A 119 -6.12 -2.78 13.60
N LYS A 120 -7.15 -3.54 14.00
CA LYS A 120 -7.17 -5.00 13.80
C LYS A 120 -7.06 -5.35 12.31
N VAL A 121 -7.81 -4.64 11.46
CA VAL A 121 -7.75 -4.83 10.00
C VAL A 121 -6.38 -4.43 9.45
N THR A 122 -5.84 -3.31 9.91
CA THR A 122 -4.50 -2.86 9.52
C THR A 122 -3.42 -3.86 9.90
N GLN A 123 -3.48 -4.45 11.09
CA GLN A 123 -2.54 -5.50 11.51
C GLN A 123 -2.62 -6.74 10.63
N ALA A 124 -3.84 -7.16 10.27
CA ALA A 124 -4.03 -8.27 9.33
C ALA A 124 -3.46 -7.96 7.94
N LEU A 125 -3.69 -6.75 7.41
CA LEU A 125 -3.12 -6.30 6.14
C LEU A 125 -1.58 -6.28 6.17
N LEU A 126 -0.99 -5.76 7.25
CA LEU A 126 0.47 -5.70 7.41
C LEU A 126 1.06 -7.10 7.50
N LYS A 127 0.46 -8.00 8.29
CA LYS A 127 0.88 -9.40 8.41
C LYS A 127 0.80 -10.12 7.06
N ALA A 128 -0.30 -9.93 6.34
CA ALA A 128 -0.48 -10.48 4.99
C ALA A 128 0.56 -9.89 4.01
N ALA A 129 0.85 -8.58 4.09
CA ALA A 129 1.84 -7.92 3.25
C ALA A 129 3.27 -8.41 3.51
N GLU A 130 3.60 -8.78 4.73
CA GLU A 130 4.88 -9.41 5.08
C GLU A 130 5.01 -10.85 4.54
N GLY A 131 3.94 -11.44 4.05
CA GLY A 131 3.90 -12.83 3.59
C GLY A 131 3.82 -13.85 4.72
N LYS A 132 3.52 -13.43 5.95
CA LYS A 132 3.35 -14.27 7.14
C LYS A 132 1.86 -14.51 7.38
N LEU A 133 1.36 -15.64 6.94
CA LEU A 133 -0.05 -16.01 7.08
C LEU A 133 -0.21 -17.20 8.02
N GLY A 134 -1.21 -17.11 8.91
CA GLY A 134 -1.62 -18.22 9.77
C GLY A 134 -0.74 -18.45 11.00
N PRO A 135 -1.05 -19.52 11.80
CA PRO A 135 -0.38 -19.83 13.05
C PRO A 135 1.02 -20.45 12.87
N THR A 136 1.41 -20.86 11.68
CA THR A 136 2.73 -21.40 11.37
C THR A 136 3.70 -20.27 11.07
N GLU A 137 4.36 -19.78 12.09
CA GLU A 137 5.51 -18.85 11.93
C GLU A 137 6.60 -19.56 11.11
N GLY A 138 6.95 -18.98 9.98
CA GLY A 138 8.10 -19.42 9.17
C GLY A 138 7.85 -19.60 7.67
N ILE A 139 6.61 -19.65 7.20
CA ILE A 139 6.33 -19.66 5.76
C ILE A 139 6.31 -18.22 5.27
N VAL A 140 7.37 -17.81 4.58
CA VAL A 140 7.42 -16.53 3.89
C VAL A 140 6.78 -16.71 2.52
N GLY A 141 5.53 -16.25 2.38
CA GLY A 141 4.86 -16.15 1.08
C GLY A 141 5.34 -14.94 0.28
N THR A 142 4.69 -14.69 -0.86
CA THR A 142 4.93 -13.48 -1.66
C THR A 142 4.69 -12.22 -0.82
N GLN A 143 5.65 -11.30 -0.85
CA GLN A 143 5.57 -10.06 -0.11
C GLN A 143 4.82 -8.99 -0.90
N HIS A 144 4.02 -8.20 -0.19
CA HIS A 144 3.18 -7.14 -0.75
C HIS A 144 3.43 -5.80 -0.03
N LEU A 145 2.74 -4.76 -0.47
CA LEU A 145 2.66 -3.47 0.20
C LEU A 145 1.19 -3.18 0.57
N ALA A 146 0.91 -2.97 1.85
CA ALA A 146 -0.41 -2.57 2.32
C ALA A 146 -0.60 -1.06 2.16
N LEU A 147 -1.66 -0.65 1.47
CA LEU A 147 -2.11 0.74 1.40
C LEU A 147 -3.20 0.93 2.44
N ILE A 148 -2.91 1.77 3.42
CA ILE A 148 -3.73 1.96 4.62
C ILE A 148 -4.38 3.32 4.55
N ASP A 149 -5.68 3.39 4.81
CA ASP A 149 -6.46 4.62 4.82
C ASP A 149 -6.67 5.13 6.25
N CYS A 150 -6.96 6.42 6.40
CA CYS A 150 -7.59 6.92 7.62
C CYS A 150 -9.07 6.53 7.65
N GLY A 151 -9.71 6.60 8.81
CA GLY A 151 -11.14 6.38 8.92
C GLY A 151 -11.96 7.43 8.16
N ALA A 152 -13.08 7.01 7.57
CA ALA A 152 -13.98 7.95 6.89
C ALA A 152 -14.63 8.97 7.83
N ASP A 153 -14.65 8.73 9.14
CA ASP A 153 -15.10 9.66 10.19
C ASP A 153 -14.05 10.70 10.59
N GLU A 154 -12.81 10.60 10.09
CA GLU A 154 -11.75 11.55 10.35
C GLU A 154 -11.85 12.76 9.40
N ILE A 155 -12.23 13.92 9.95
CA ILE A 155 -12.61 15.11 9.18
C ILE A 155 -11.57 16.23 9.20
N SER A 156 -10.48 16.05 9.93
CA SER A 156 -9.41 17.04 10.07
C SER A 156 -8.04 16.38 10.14
N LEU A 157 -7.01 17.16 9.86
CA LEU A 157 -5.63 16.68 9.94
C LEU A 157 -5.27 16.22 11.36
N THR A 158 -5.71 16.92 12.40
CA THR A 158 -5.45 16.54 13.80
C THR A 158 -6.02 15.17 14.11
N ASN A 159 -7.25 14.91 13.71
CA ASN A 159 -7.89 13.61 13.90
C ASN A 159 -7.15 12.48 13.21
N VAL A 160 -6.66 12.73 11.98
CA VAL A 160 -5.86 11.76 11.23
C VAL A 160 -4.48 11.53 11.87
N GLN A 161 -3.87 12.57 12.44
CA GLN A 161 -2.62 12.44 13.18
C GLN A 161 -2.81 11.58 14.44
N ASP A 162 -3.87 11.81 15.20
CA ASP A 162 -4.21 10.99 16.38
C ASP A 162 -4.43 9.52 16.00
N GLU A 163 -5.10 9.24 14.86
CA GLU A 163 -5.28 7.88 14.36
C GLU A 163 -3.95 7.24 13.96
N LEU A 164 -3.09 8.00 13.26
CA LEU A 164 -1.78 7.53 12.85
C LEU A 164 -0.86 7.23 14.05
N ASP A 165 -0.87 8.08 15.07
CA ASP A 165 -0.08 7.87 16.27
C ASP A 165 -0.57 6.65 17.06
N TYR A 166 -1.90 6.47 17.12
CA TYR A 166 -2.49 5.27 17.70
C TYR A 166 -2.09 4.01 16.94
N LEU A 167 -2.13 4.05 15.61
CA LEU A 167 -1.75 2.95 14.73
C LEU A 167 -0.27 2.57 14.91
N LYS A 168 0.63 3.56 14.93
CA LYS A 168 2.08 3.34 15.12
C LYS A 168 2.43 2.70 16.45
N GLY A 169 1.69 3.06 17.51
CA GLY A 169 1.87 2.47 18.84
C GLY A 169 1.53 0.98 18.91
N ILE A 170 0.69 0.49 18.02
CA ILE A 170 0.11 -0.84 18.12
C ILE A 170 0.46 -1.74 16.94
N ALA A 171 0.31 -1.25 15.70
CA ALA A 171 0.38 -2.11 14.52
C ALA A 171 1.79 -2.60 14.19
N GLY A 172 2.80 -1.77 14.39
CA GLY A 172 4.21 -2.04 14.03
C GLY A 172 4.38 -2.41 12.55
N ALA A 173 5.26 -1.74 11.86
CA ALA A 173 5.58 -2.08 10.46
C ALA A 173 7.09 -1.95 10.24
N PRO A 174 7.93 -2.77 10.93
CA PRO A 174 9.37 -2.55 10.99
C PRO A 174 10.04 -2.61 9.63
N TYR A 175 9.50 -3.39 8.71
CA TYR A 175 10.09 -3.64 7.39
C TYR A 175 9.46 -2.85 6.25
N GLY A 176 8.59 -1.88 6.54
CA GLY A 176 8.02 -0.97 5.55
C GLY A 176 6.92 -1.55 4.65
N HIS A 177 6.21 -2.57 5.11
CA HIS A 177 5.13 -3.19 4.34
C HIS A 177 3.81 -2.41 4.35
N GLY A 178 3.73 -1.28 5.06
CA GLY A 178 2.54 -0.43 5.10
C GLY A 178 2.84 1.02 4.74
N ALA A 179 1.91 1.67 4.07
CA ALA A 179 1.92 3.10 3.77
C ALA A 179 0.54 3.70 4.03
N PHE A 180 0.50 4.78 4.83
CA PHE A 180 -0.73 5.41 5.29
C PHE A 180 -1.06 6.66 4.49
N TYR A 181 -2.30 6.80 4.05
CA TYR A 181 -2.77 7.87 3.17
C TYR A 181 -3.99 8.59 3.73
N ALA A 182 -4.04 9.91 3.55
CA ALA A 182 -5.15 10.79 3.87
C ALA A 182 -5.06 12.09 3.04
N PRO A 183 -6.15 12.84 2.92
CA PRO A 183 -7.53 12.57 3.29
C PRO A 183 -8.29 11.75 2.24
N TYR A 184 -9.57 11.46 2.54
CA TYR A 184 -10.52 10.93 1.56
C TYR A 184 -10.68 11.86 0.37
N VAL A 185 -10.84 11.27 -0.81
CA VAL A 185 -10.95 11.96 -2.09
C VAL A 185 -12.42 11.99 -2.53
N LYS A 186 -12.92 13.18 -2.84
CA LYS A 186 -14.24 13.36 -3.40
C LYS A 186 -14.21 13.07 -4.90
N ASN A 187 -15.05 12.16 -5.37
CA ASN A 187 -15.15 11.83 -6.79
C ASN A 187 -16.14 12.78 -7.52
N LEU A 188 -16.33 12.56 -8.83
CA LEU A 188 -17.25 13.35 -9.65
C LEU A 188 -18.74 13.16 -9.28
N ASP A 189 -19.10 12.07 -8.60
CA ASP A 189 -20.45 11.78 -8.12
C ASP A 189 -20.68 12.30 -6.70
N ASP A 190 -19.86 13.21 -6.21
CA ASP A 190 -19.94 13.82 -4.89
C ASP A 190 -19.72 12.85 -3.70
N ARG A 191 -19.12 11.68 -3.96
CA ARG A 191 -18.83 10.67 -2.92
C ARG A 191 -17.39 10.75 -2.47
N TYR A 192 -17.19 10.47 -1.18
CA TYR A 192 -15.85 10.33 -0.62
C TYR A 192 -15.35 8.88 -0.76
N ILE A 193 -14.24 8.71 -1.43
CA ILE A 193 -13.59 7.43 -1.71
C ILE A 193 -12.29 7.35 -0.91
N ALA A 194 -12.01 6.19 -0.36
CA ALA A 194 -10.78 5.92 0.36
C ALA A 194 -9.55 6.15 -0.54
N PRO A 195 -8.52 6.87 -0.05
CA PRO A 195 -7.36 7.26 -0.86
C PRO A 195 -6.57 6.08 -1.41
N SER A 196 -6.50 4.95 -0.72
CA SER A 196 -5.78 3.75 -1.17
C SER A 196 -6.19 3.28 -2.56
N SER A 197 -7.48 3.39 -2.91
CA SER A 197 -8.02 3.00 -4.21
C SER A 197 -7.41 3.84 -5.34
N TYR A 198 -7.28 5.15 -5.14
CA TYR A 198 -6.64 6.04 -6.10
C TYR A 198 -5.13 5.81 -6.16
N VAL A 199 -4.48 5.65 -5.02
CA VAL A 199 -3.04 5.41 -4.93
C VAL A 199 -2.66 4.11 -5.64
N ALA A 200 -3.42 3.04 -5.46
CA ALA A 200 -3.22 1.79 -6.17
C ALA A 200 -3.33 1.97 -7.69
N GLY A 201 -4.34 2.71 -8.16
CA GLY A 201 -4.50 3.03 -9.58
C GLY A 201 -3.32 3.81 -10.17
N ILE A 202 -2.81 4.83 -9.44
CA ILE A 202 -1.61 5.58 -9.83
C ILE A 202 -0.38 4.68 -9.84
N ALA A 203 -0.20 3.86 -8.80
CA ALA A 203 0.94 2.97 -8.70
C ALA A 203 0.96 1.98 -9.88
N CYS A 204 -0.16 1.35 -10.19
CA CYS A 204 -0.27 0.46 -11.36
C CYS A 204 0.05 1.18 -12.66
N SER A 205 -0.53 2.39 -12.88
CA SER A 205 -0.27 3.17 -14.08
C SER A 205 1.20 3.57 -14.19
N ARG A 206 1.81 3.99 -13.08
CA ARG A 206 3.20 4.41 -13.07
C ARG A 206 4.17 3.24 -13.25
N TYR A 207 3.88 2.09 -12.62
CA TYR A 207 4.71 0.90 -12.73
C TYR A 207 4.73 0.34 -14.15
N ILE A 208 3.61 0.40 -14.86
CA ILE A 208 3.54 0.01 -16.28
C ILE A 208 4.37 0.95 -17.16
N ASN A 209 4.33 2.26 -16.91
CA ASN A 209 4.96 3.25 -17.78
C ASN A 209 6.42 3.55 -17.42
N GLU A 210 6.78 3.54 -16.13
CA GLU A 210 8.10 3.99 -15.65
C GLU A 210 8.85 2.93 -14.83
N GLY A 211 8.20 1.83 -14.46
CA GLY A 211 8.74 0.75 -13.67
C GLY A 211 8.43 0.85 -12.17
N PHE A 212 8.50 -0.29 -11.50
CA PHE A 212 8.13 -0.47 -10.08
C PHE A 212 9.07 0.28 -9.09
N GLN A 213 10.24 0.70 -9.55
CA GLN A 213 11.18 1.50 -8.75
C GLN A 213 10.73 2.95 -8.55
N GLN A 214 9.66 3.37 -9.22
CA GLN A 214 9.14 4.73 -9.11
C GLN A 214 8.09 4.83 -7.99
N PRO A 215 8.17 5.84 -7.09
CA PRO A 215 7.17 6.01 -6.04
C PRO A 215 5.82 6.43 -6.60
N PRO A 216 4.68 5.97 -6.07
CA PRO A 216 3.33 6.34 -6.53
C PRO A 216 2.93 7.75 -6.06
N ALA A 217 3.76 8.75 -6.32
CA ALA A 217 3.55 10.13 -5.88
C ALA A 217 4.10 11.14 -6.89
N GLY A 218 3.66 12.39 -6.75
CA GLY A 218 4.15 13.52 -7.53
C GLY A 218 3.16 14.06 -8.57
N ALA A 219 3.44 15.28 -9.04
CA ALA A 219 2.53 16.07 -9.88
C ALA A 219 2.32 15.52 -11.30
N ARG A 220 3.10 14.53 -11.72
CA ARG A 220 3.01 13.92 -13.06
C ARG A 220 1.76 13.04 -13.23
N TYR A 221 1.28 12.46 -12.13
CA TYR A 221 0.15 11.53 -12.11
C TYR A 221 -0.97 12.07 -11.21
N PRO A 222 -1.83 12.99 -11.72
CA PRO A 222 -2.99 13.45 -10.98
C PRO A 222 -4.05 12.33 -10.82
N LEU A 223 -4.82 12.41 -9.74
CA LEU A 223 -5.93 11.50 -9.47
C LEU A 223 -7.05 11.75 -10.47
N ARG A 224 -7.26 10.82 -11.38
CA ARG A 224 -8.31 10.93 -12.39
C ARG A 224 -9.68 10.72 -11.75
N GLY A 225 -10.66 11.58 -12.09
CA GLY A 225 -11.99 11.52 -11.51
C GLY A 225 -12.10 12.06 -10.09
N ALA A 226 -11.04 12.68 -9.55
CA ALA A 226 -11.07 13.38 -8.28
C ALA A 226 -11.60 14.81 -8.48
N ALA A 227 -12.64 15.18 -7.72
CA ALA A 227 -13.27 16.51 -7.75
C ALA A 227 -12.89 17.36 -6.53
N GLY A 228 -12.45 16.77 -5.43
CA GLY A 228 -12.11 17.47 -4.19
C GLY A 228 -11.50 16.57 -3.14
N LEU A 229 -11.21 17.15 -1.99
CA LEU A 229 -10.69 16.46 -0.82
C LEU A 229 -11.62 16.67 0.36
N LYS A 230 -11.63 15.77 1.31
CA LYS A 230 -12.43 15.89 2.52
C LYS A 230 -12.00 17.06 3.40
N PHE A 231 -10.68 17.31 3.41
CA PHE A 231 -10.04 18.50 3.97
C PHE A 231 -8.71 18.74 3.25
N GLU A 232 -8.22 19.98 3.28
CA GLU A 232 -6.96 20.34 2.63
C GLU A 232 -5.80 20.27 3.62
N ILE A 233 -4.64 19.83 3.14
CA ILE A 233 -3.38 19.83 3.88
C ILE A 233 -2.45 20.86 3.26
N SER A 234 -2.12 21.91 4.01
CA SER A 234 -1.23 22.98 3.56
C SER A 234 0.23 22.52 3.41
N ALA A 235 1.05 23.27 2.71
CA ALA A 235 2.47 22.97 2.56
C ALA A 235 3.22 22.96 3.90
N GLN A 236 2.84 23.84 4.83
CA GLN A 236 3.44 23.90 6.17
C GLN A 236 3.04 22.69 7.03
N GLN A 237 1.78 22.29 6.98
CA GLN A 237 1.29 21.10 7.66
C GLN A 237 1.92 19.81 7.12
N GLN A 238 2.23 19.78 5.83
CA GLN A 238 2.86 18.63 5.19
C GLN A 238 4.21 18.27 5.81
N GLU A 239 5.04 19.22 6.18
CA GLU A 239 6.36 18.92 6.79
C GLU A 239 6.23 18.12 8.09
N VAL A 240 5.26 18.50 8.92
CA VAL A 240 4.98 17.81 10.19
C VAL A 240 4.40 16.41 9.93
N THR A 241 3.40 16.31 9.04
CA THR A 241 2.73 15.06 8.73
C THR A 241 3.66 14.07 8.04
N TYR A 242 4.56 14.57 7.20
CA TYR A 242 5.52 13.76 6.49
C TYR A 242 6.55 13.12 7.42
N ALA A 243 6.98 13.83 8.47
CA ALA A 243 7.82 13.27 9.52
C ALA A 243 7.13 12.11 10.26
N LEU A 244 5.81 12.15 10.40
CA LEU A 244 5.00 11.11 11.01
C LEU A 244 4.71 9.91 10.09
N GLY A 245 5.10 9.94 8.80
CA GLY A 245 4.83 8.86 7.83
C GLY A 245 3.42 8.91 7.22
N LEU A 246 2.72 10.04 7.33
CA LEU A 246 1.50 10.30 6.58
C LEU A 246 1.86 10.70 5.14
N ASN A 247 1.25 10.05 4.17
CA ASN A 247 1.34 10.43 2.76
C ASN A 247 0.12 11.28 2.39
N PRO A 248 0.27 12.60 2.30
CA PRO A 248 -0.85 13.47 2.03
C PRO A 248 -1.31 13.40 0.57
N ILE A 249 -2.62 13.45 0.37
CA ILE A 249 -3.21 13.77 -0.92
C ILE A 249 -3.52 15.26 -0.90
N ARG A 250 -3.09 15.98 -1.93
CA ARG A 250 -3.16 17.43 -1.98
C ARG A 250 -3.72 17.93 -3.30
N SER A 251 -4.44 19.04 -3.24
CA SER A 251 -4.77 19.83 -4.42
C SER A 251 -3.64 20.79 -4.73
N LEU A 252 -3.06 20.70 -5.92
CA LEU A 252 -2.00 21.59 -6.38
C LEU A 252 -2.52 22.51 -7.48
N PRO A 253 -2.24 23.83 -7.41
CA PRO A 253 -2.63 24.76 -8.47
C PRO A 253 -2.11 24.30 -9.83
N ASN A 254 -2.98 24.30 -10.84
CA ASN A 254 -2.70 23.88 -12.21
C ASN A 254 -2.20 22.44 -12.41
N ARG A 255 -2.24 21.60 -11.36
CA ARG A 255 -1.81 20.20 -11.42
C ARG A 255 -2.91 19.22 -10.99
N GLY A 256 -4.00 19.73 -10.37
CA GLY A 256 -5.07 18.92 -9.86
C GLY A 256 -4.74 18.24 -8.52
N ILE A 257 -5.51 17.23 -8.17
CA ILE A 257 -5.34 16.47 -6.93
C ILE A 257 -4.31 15.36 -7.18
N VAL A 258 -3.31 15.28 -6.32
CA VAL A 258 -2.17 14.38 -6.45
C VAL A 258 -1.81 13.71 -5.14
N THR A 259 -1.24 12.53 -5.21
CA THR A 259 -0.52 11.92 -4.07
C THR A 259 0.81 12.65 -3.88
N TRP A 260 1.02 13.21 -2.68
CA TRP A 260 2.19 14.05 -2.41
C TRP A 260 3.08 13.47 -1.30
N GLY A 261 3.21 12.16 -1.27
CA GLY A 261 4.05 11.41 -0.33
C GLY A 261 4.18 9.96 -0.73
N ALA A 262 5.31 9.35 -0.38
CA ALA A 262 5.61 7.93 -0.64
C ALA A 262 6.47 7.33 0.49
N ARG A 263 6.09 7.58 1.73
CA ARG A 263 6.74 7.02 2.92
C ARG A 263 5.96 5.82 3.43
N THR A 264 6.71 4.88 3.99
CA THR A 264 6.14 3.76 4.74
C THR A 264 5.92 4.13 6.20
N LEU A 265 5.25 3.27 6.93
CA LEU A 265 5.08 3.38 8.40
C LEU A 265 6.32 2.91 9.18
N SER A 266 7.37 2.45 8.49
CA SER A 266 8.56 1.94 9.16
C SER A 266 9.32 3.02 9.92
N PRO A 267 9.69 2.79 11.18
CA PRO A 267 10.61 3.65 11.91
C PRO A 267 12.06 3.49 11.42
N ASN A 268 12.37 2.41 10.69
CA ASN A 268 13.70 2.13 10.19
C ASN A 268 13.98 2.94 8.90
N PRO A 269 15.01 3.81 8.88
CA PRO A 269 15.36 4.62 7.72
C PRO A 269 15.62 3.82 6.43
N LEU A 270 16.08 2.56 6.56
CA LEU A 270 16.34 1.67 5.42
C LEU A 270 15.06 1.28 4.66
N PHE A 271 13.91 1.29 5.33
CA PHE A 271 12.61 0.93 4.75
C PHE A 271 11.65 2.12 4.67
N LYS A 272 12.17 3.33 4.73
CA LYS A 272 11.41 4.58 4.79
C LYS A 272 10.53 4.80 3.56
N PHE A 273 10.93 4.36 2.38
CA PHE A 273 10.27 4.68 1.12
C PHE A 273 9.46 3.53 0.55
N VAL A 274 8.30 3.85 -0.02
CA VAL A 274 7.41 2.91 -0.69
C VAL A 274 8.10 2.20 -1.86
N ASN A 275 8.88 2.95 -2.66
CA ASN A 275 9.62 2.36 -3.78
C ASN A 275 10.71 1.41 -3.31
N THR A 276 11.38 1.66 -2.18
CA THR A 276 12.34 0.72 -1.59
C THR A 276 11.66 -0.61 -1.31
N ARG A 277 10.48 -0.58 -0.67
CA ARG A 277 9.74 -1.81 -0.37
C ARG A 277 9.27 -2.52 -1.64
N ALA A 278 8.78 -1.76 -2.63
CA ALA A 278 8.39 -2.32 -3.93
C ALA A 278 9.55 -3.02 -4.63
N ILE A 279 10.74 -2.39 -4.66
CA ILE A 279 11.96 -2.99 -5.24
C ILE A 279 12.30 -4.31 -4.54
N LEU A 280 12.31 -4.32 -3.21
CA LEU A 280 12.65 -5.52 -2.44
C LEU A 280 11.61 -6.64 -2.64
N ASN A 281 10.32 -6.32 -2.67
CA ASN A 281 9.28 -7.32 -2.90
C ASN A 281 9.44 -8.00 -4.27
N VAL A 282 9.66 -7.21 -5.32
CA VAL A 282 9.86 -7.74 -6.68
C VAL A 282 11.19 -8.51 -6.78
N LEU A 283 12.24 -8.03 -6.13
CA LEU A 283 13.55 -8.71 -6.13
C LEU A 283 13.44 -10.09 -5.45
N ILE A 284 12.80 -10.17 -4.30
CA ILE A 284 12.59 -11.43 -3.56
C ILE A 284 11.78 -12.43 -4.40
N ASP A 285 10.70 -11.97 -5.04
CA ASP A 285 9.86 -12.82 -5.89
C ASP A 285 10.62 -13.33 -7.12
N VAL A 286 11.33 -12.44 -7.82
CA VAL A 286 12.12 -12.82 -9.00
C VAL A 286 13.25 -13.77 -8.63
N LEU A 287 13.97 -13.52 -7.53
CA LEU A 287 14.99 -14.44 -7.04
C LEU A 287 14.39 -15.80 -6.68
N GLY A 288 13.30 -15.81 -5.91
CA GLY A 288 12.63 -17.07 -5.54
C GLY A 288 12.30 -17.93 -6.75
N ARG A 289 11.63 -17.37 -7.75
CA ARG A 289 11.28 -18.09 -8.99
C ARG A 289 12.47 -18.48 -9.83
N SER A 290 13.58 -17.72 -9.76
CA SER A 290 14.79 -18.02 -10.55
C SER A 290 15.53 -19.24 -10.05
N PHE A 291 15.20 -19.76 -8.87
CA PHE A 291 15.86 -20.93 -8.29
C PHE A 291 15.01 -22.21 -8.35
N ASP A 292 13.78 -22.16 -8.87
CA ASP A 292 12.91 -23.33 -8.97
C ASP A 292 13.57 -24.48 -9.74
N ASP A 293 14.36 -24.18 -10.78
CA ASP A 293 15.07 -25.16 -11.59
C ASP A 293 16.31 -25.78 -10.91
N ILE A 294 16.75 -25.21 -9.79
CA ILE A 294 17.94 -25.70 -9.05
C ILE A 294 17.52 -26.59 -7.88
N LEU A 295 16.27 -26.47 -7.45
CA LEU A 295 15.77 -27.30 -6.37
C LEU A 295 15.84 -28.78 -6.77
N PHE A 296 16.29 -29.62 -5.82
CA PHE A 296 16.52 -31.06 -6.02
C PHE A 296 17.74 -31.44 -6.87
N GLU A 297 18.58 -30.48 -7.26
CA GLU A 297 19.89 -30.83 -7.84
C GLU A 297 20.84 -31.38 -6.76
N GLN A 298 21.76 -32.23 -7.17
CA GLN A 298 22.80 -32.77 -6.29
C GLN A 298 23.76 -31.67 -5.88
N ILE A 299 24.06 -31.55 -4.60
CA ILE A 299 25.07 -30.66 -4.08
C ILE A 299 26.44 -31.36 -4.23
N ASP A 300 27.33 -30.81 -5.04
CA ASP A 300 28.67 -31.36 -5.28
C ASP A 300 29.72 -30.70 -4.37
N SER A 301 30.79 -31.42 -4.12
CA SER A 301 31.94 -30.91 -3.35
C SER A 301 32.79 -29.88 -4.11
N ALA A 302 32.62 -29.78 -5.43
CA ALA A 302 33.36 -28.84 -6.29
C ALA A 302 32.80 -27.41 -6.23
N GLY A 303 31.61 -27.21 -5.60
CA GLY A 303 30.99 -25.91 -5.46
C GLY A 303 30.25 -25.41 -6.71
N THR A 304 29.96 -26.30 -7.66
CA THR A 304 29.24 -25.94 -8.91
C THR A 304 27.89 -25.33 -8.63
N VAL A 305 27.14 -25.87 -7.64
CA VAL A 305 25.85 -25.34 -7.23
C VAL A 305 25.97 -23.90 -6.70
N TYR A 306 26.98 -23.62 -5.87
CA TYR A 306 27.24 -22.26 -5.38
C TYR A 306 27.52 -21.27 -6.51
N ALA A 307 28.34 -21.66 -7.47
CA ALA A 307 28.70 -20.83 -8.62
C ALA A 307 27.43 -20.52 -9.46
N ARG A 308 26.55 -21.51 -9.67
CA ARG A 308 25.31 -21.39 -10.42
C ARG A 308 24.33 -20.46 -9.71
N VAL A 309 24.08 -20.70 -8.43
CA VAL A 309 23.19 -19.86 -7.59
C VAL A 309 23.68 -18.41 -7.58
N LYS A 310 25.00 -18.21 -7.35
CA LYS A 310 25.61 -16.88 -7.38
C LYS A 310 25.49 -16.20 -8.74
N SER A 311 25.68 -16.93 -9.83
CA SER A 311 25.55 -16.41 -11.20
C SER A 311 24.13 -15.91 -11.49
N ILE A 312 23.12 -16.72 -11.19
CA ILE A 312 21.72 -16.36 -11.39
C ILE A 312 21.35 -15.13 -10.56
N ALA A 313 21.67 -15.12 -9.26
CA ALA A 313 21.40 -13.97 -8.40
C ALA A 313 22.10 -12.69 -8.89
N SER A 314 23.36 -12.80 -9.33
CA SER A 314 24.10 -11.67 -9.88
C SER A 314 23.49 -11.14 -11.18
N GLN A 315 22.95 -12.03 -12.01
CA GLN A 315 22.25 -11.67 -13.24
C GLN A 315 20.96 -10.89 -12.94
N VAL A 316 20.15 -11.37 -11.98
CA VAL A 316 18.95 -10.68 -11.52
C VAL A 316 19.29 -9.31 -10.93
N CYS A 317 20.23 -9.22 -9.99
CA CYS A 317 20.67 -7.95 -9.42
C CYS A 317 21.21 -6.99 -10.47
N GLY A 318 21.95 -7.50 -11.47
CA GLY A 318 22.46 -6.73 -12.59
C GLY A 318 21.35 -6.16 -13.48
N GLN A 319 20.22 -6.85 -13.65
CA GLN A 319 19.05 -6.32 -14.34
C GLN A 319 18.40 -5.17 -13.54
N PHE A 320 18.20 -5.35 -12.24
CA PHE A 320 17.66 -4.30 -11.37
C PHE A 320 18.56 -3.06 -11.34
N PHE A 321 19.89 -3.25 -11.35
CA PHE A 321 20.81 -2.13 -11.45
C PHE A 321 20.68 -1.36 -12.77
N ARG A 322 20.64 -2.06 -13.91
CA ARG A 322 20.45 -1.44 -15.23
C ARG A 322 19.12 -0.70 -15.38
N GLN A 323 18.08 -1.15 -14.68
CA GLN A 323 16.76 -0.49 -14.63
C GLN A 323 16.73 0.73 -13.69
N GLY A 324 17.84 1.03 -12.99
CA GLY A 324 17.91 2.14 -12.04
C GLY A 324 17.18 1.88 -10.71
N ALA A 325 16.82 0.62 -10.42
CA ALA A 325 16.21 0.24 -9.16
C ALA A 325 17.23 0.19 -8.01
N LEU A 326 18.50 -0.10 -8.32
CA LEU A 326 19.59 -0.12 -7.35
C LEU A 326 20.48 1.12 -7.51
N PHE A 327 20.96 1.63 -6.38
CA PHE A 327 21.74 2.86 -6.29
C PHE A 327 23.25 2.58 -6.26
N GLY A 328 23.97 3.19 -7.19
CA GLY A 328 25.41 3.09 -7.29
C GLY A 328 25.89 3.52 -8.68
N SER A 329 27.14 3.99 -8.80
CA SER A 329 27.73 4.30 -10.10
C SER A 329 28.31 3.07 -10.79
N ARG A 330 28.54 2.00 -10.01
CA ARG A 330 29.03 0.70 -10.49
C ARG A 330 28.26 -0.43 -9.80
N PRO A 331 28.17 -1.63 -10.43
CA PRO A 331 27.49 -2.78 -9.86
C PRO A 331 27.95 -3.15 -8.44
N GLU A 332 29.25 -3.07 -8.18
CA GLU A 332 29.87 -3.45 -6.89
C GLU A 332 29.46 -2.50 -5.74
N GLN A 333 28.98 -1.29 -6.05
CA GLN A 333 28.44 -0.35 -5.09
C GLN A 333 26.93 -0.55 -4.85
N ALA A 334 26.25 -1.17 -5.80
CA ALA A 334 24.81 -1.32 -5.81
C ALA A 334 24.34 -2.63 -5.20
N TYR A 335 25.10 -3.71 -5.38
CA TYR A 335 24.76 -5.02 -4.82
C TYR A 335 25.97 -5.90 -4.58
N LEU A 336 25.84 -6.83 -3.64
CA LEU A 336 26.80 -7.89 -3.35
C LEU A 336 26.04 -9.22 -3.20
N VAL A 337 26.50 -10.25 -3.92
CA VAL A 337 25.95 -11.60 -3.86
C VAL A 337 26.98 -12.54 -3.28
N VAL A 338 26.66 -13.22 -2.19
CA VAL A 338 27.52 -14.17 -1.49
C VAL A 338 26.84 -15.54 -1.47
N CYS A 339 27.43 -16.49 -2.14
CA CYS A 339 27.08 -17.91 -2.08
C CYS A 339 28.38 -18.71 -2.27
N SER A 340 28.90 -19.27 -1.20
CA SER A 340 30.16 -20.01 -1.17
C SER A 340 30.27 -20.81 0.13
N SER A 341 31.35 -21.55 0.30
CA SER A 341 31.69 -22.23 1.56
C SER A 341 31.89 -21.27 2.75
N ALA A 342 32.04 -19.97 2.50
CA ALA A 342 32.17 -18.98 3.58
C ALA A 342 30.84 -18.71 4.32
N ASN A 343 29.69 -18.85 3.64
CA ASN A 343 28.35 -18.65 4.22
C ASN A 343 27.48 -19.93 4.21
N ASN A 344 28.06 -21.09 3.88
CA ASN A 344 27.42 -22.39 3.93
C ASN A 344 28.32 -23.37 4.70
N THR A 345 27.83 -23.94 5.78
CA THR A 345 28.53 -24.92 6.59
C THR A 345 28.33 -26.32 6.03
N ASN A 346 29.20 -27.26 6.40
CA ASN A 346 28.99 -28.67 6.05
C ASN A 346 27.70 -29.22 6.61
N GLU A 347 27.28 -28.73 7.79
CA GLU A 347 25.99 -29.10 8.42
C GLU A 347 24.78 -28.63 7.60
N ASP A 348 24.85 -27.43 6.99
CA ASP A 348 23.80 -26.95 6.09
C ASP A 348 23.70 -27.82 4.85
N LEU A 349 24.84 -28.23 4.30
CA LEU A 349 24.90 -29.11 3.12
C LEU A 349 24.35 -30.52 3.42
N GLU A 350 24.68 -31.08 4.57
CA GLU A 350 24.12 -32.38 5.01
C GLU A 350 22.61 -32.33 5.19
N ARG A 351 22.07 -31.16 5.55
CA ARG A 351 20.61 -30.91 5.60
C ARG A 351 19.99 -30.62 4.23
N GLY A 352 20.78 -30.60 3.16
CA GLY A 352 20.30 -30.26 1.83
C GLY A 352 19.98 -28.76 1.64
N SER A 353 20.59 -27.90 2.45
CA SER A 353 20.35 -26.45 2.44
C SER A 353 21.53 -25.71 1.79
N VAL A 354 21.23 -24.73 0.93
CA VAL A 354 22.20 -23.76 0.40
C VAL A 354 21.74 -22.36 0.75
N ARG A 355 22.60 -21.60 1.41
CA ARG A 355 22.36 -20.22 1.81
C ARG A 355 22.91 -19.26 0.76
N LEU A 356 22.07 -18.34 0.33
CA LEU A 356 22.40 -17.20 -0.52
C LEU A 356 22.18 -15.91 0.25
N ASP A 357 23.21 -15.08 0.38
CA ASP A 357 23.08 -13.74 0.94
C ASP A 357 23.17 -12.69 -0.17
N VAL A 358 22.16 -11.83 -0.27
CA VAL A 358 22.09 -10.75 -1.26
C VAL A 358 21.96 -9.41 -0.53
N TYR A 359 22.93 -8.55 -0.71
CA TYR A 359 22.98 -7.20 -0.17
C TYR A 359 22.71 -6.21 -1.29
N VAL A 360 21.76 -5.31 -1.12
CA VAL A 360 21.39 -4.33 -2.15
C VAL A 360 21.23 -2.93 -1.58
N ALA A 361 21.69 -1.93 -2.32
CA ALA A 361 21.40 -0.53 -2.09
C ALA A 361 20.27 -0.10 -3.03
N THR A 362 19.09 0.19 -2.49
CA THR A 362 17.93 0.63 -3.30
C THR A 362 18.01 2.12 -3.62
N SER A 363 17.51 2.51 -4.79
CA SER A 363 17.46 3.93 -5.19
C SER A 363 16.47 4.71 -4.30
N PRO A 364 16.91 5.81 -3.64
CA PRO A 364 16.05 6.61 -2.78
C PRO A 364 15.08 7.48 -3.58
N THR A 365 14.02 7.95 -2.93
CA THR A 365 13.09 8.91 -3.50
C THR A 365 13.59 10.34 -3.27
N LEU A 366 13.54 11.20 -4.30
CA LEU A 366 13.79 12.64 -4.16
C LEU A 366 12.58 13.30 -3.48
N GLU A 367 12.73 13.71 -2.23
CA GLU A 367 11.68 14.38 -1.44
C GLU A 367 11.85 15.90 -1.38
N ARG A 368 13.07 16.37 -1.42
CA ARG A 368 13.39 17.81 -1.29
C ARG A 368 14.37 18.22 -2.36
N LEU A 369 14.07 19.34 -3.01
CA LEU A 369 14.97 20.02 -3.92
C LEU A 369 15.32 21.38 -3.32
N LEU A 370 16.59 21.56 -2.99
CA LEU A 370 17.13 22.85 -2.57
C LEU A 370 17.67 23.58 -3.78
N VAL A 371 17.16 24.77 -4.04
CA VAL A 371 17.61 25.62 -5.14
C VAL A 371 18.23 26.89 -4.55
N THR A 372 19.52 27.06 -4.73
CA THR A 372 20.22 28.28 -4.35
C THR A 372 20.43 29.16 -5.58
N ILE A 373 19.89 30.35 -5.54
CA ILE A 373 20.04 31.34 -6.62
C ILE A 373 20.94 32.46 -6.11
N VAL A 374 22.10 32.60 -6.71
CA VAL A 374 23.04 33.65 -6.38
C VAL A 374 23.11 34.64 -7.52
N ARG A 375 22.85 35.94 -7.23
CA ARG A 375 23.06 37.02 -8.18
C ARG A 375 24.55 37.35 -8.24
N THR A 376 25.16 37.14 -9.38
CA THR A 376 26.55 37.52 -9.64
C THR A 376 26.64 38.74 -10.54
N PRO A 377 27.68 39.58 -10.42
CA PRO A 377 27.96 40.66 -11.37
C PRO A 377 28.15 40.11 -12.79
N ALA A 378 27.90 40.97 -13.78
CA ALA A 378 28.08 40.63 -15.18
C ALA A 378 29.56 40.19 -15.46
N GLY A 379 29.73 39.06 -16.18
CA GLY A 379 31.03 38.50 -16.54
C GLY A 379 31.64 37.52 -15.54
N GLN A 380 31.12 37.37 -14.35
CA GLN A 380 31.68 36.44 -13.35
C GLN A 380 31.08 35.01 -13.40
N VAL A 381 29.99 34.81 -14.13
CA VAL A 381 29.31 33.48 -14.21
C VAL A 381 30.21 32.44 -14.85
N ALA A 382 30.95 32.77 -15.88
CA ALA A 382 31.88 31.86 -16.54
C ALA A 382 33.06 31.44 -15.63
N GLN A 383 33.56 32.37 -14.80
CA GLN A 383 34.64 32.08 -13.85
C GLN A 383 34.18 31.13 -12.71
N LEU A 384 32.90 31.22 -12.30
CA LEU A 384 32.30 30.32 -11.32
C LEU A 384 32.15 28.91 -11.89
N SER A 385 31.72 28.75 -13.15
CA SER A 385 31.57 27.43 -13.77
C SER A 385 32.91 26.67 -13.82
N ASP A 386 34.01 27.36 -14.13
CA ASP A 386 35.35 26.77 -14.15
C ASP A 386 35.88 26.40 -12.75
N SER A 387 35.42 27.11 -11.71
CA SER A 387 35.80 26.83 -10.34
C SER A 387 35.02 25.65 -9.74
N PHE A 388 33.75 25.46 -10.15
CA PHE A 388 32.93 24.31 -9.72
C PHE A 388 33.41 22.99 -10.33
N SER A 389 33.93 23.01 -11.56
CA SER A 389 34.53 21.81 -12.18
C SER A 389 35.84 21.35 -11.54
N ARG A 390 36.48 22.20 -10.72
CA ARG A 390 37.78 21.88 -10.09
C ARG A 390 37.75 21.60 -8.60
N ASN A 391 36.69 21.92 -7.87
CA ASN A 391 36.66 21.76 -6.40
C ASN A 391 35.27 21.54 -5.84
N GLU A 392 34.86 20.29 -5.62
CA GLU A 392 33.64 19.92 -4.85
C GLU A 392 33.66 20.45 -3.39
N GLU A 393 34.83 20.68 -2.80
CA GLU A 393 34.97 21.20 -1.43
C GLU A 393 34.52 22.67 -1.28
N ARG A 394 34.66 23.49 -2.31
CA ARG A 394 34.18 24.89 -2.29
C ARG A 394 32.67 25.00 -2.40
N PHE A 395 31.99 24.01 -2.95
CA PHE A 395 30.53 23.95 -3.02
C PHE A 395 29.92 23.82 -1.61
N ASN A 396 30.50 23.00 -0.76
CA ASN A 396 30.09 22.80 0.62
C ASN A 396 30.32 24.07 1.47
N TYR A 397 31.33 24.88 1.18
CA TYR A 397 31.62 26.12 1.87
C TYR A 397 30.56 27.20 1.56
N LEU A 398 30.10 27.32 0.32
CA LEU A 398 29.05 28.26 -0.09
C LEU A 398 27.66 27.87 0.42
N LEU A 399 27.35 26.58 0.50
CA LEU A 399 26.10 26.08 1.11
C LEU A 399 26.00 26.37 2.61
N ASN A 400 27.11 26.40 3.31
CA ASN A 400 27.16 26.70 4.75
C ASN A 400 27.13 28.20 5.07
N THR A 401 27.41 29.07 4.10
CA THR A 401 27.46 30.54 4.32
C THR A 401 26.23 31.29 3.81
N THR A 402 25.33 30.65 3.07
CA THR A 402 24.12 31.30 2.52
C THR A 402 22.87 30.44 2.74
N SER A 403 22.55 30.18 4.00
CA SER A 403 21.21 29.75 4.35
C SER A 403 20.30 30.98 4.44
N VAL A 404 19.69 31.36 3.37
CA VAL A 404 18.57 32.32 3.39
C VAL A 404 17.53 31.86 2.37
N PHE A 405 16.34 31.58 2.92
CA PHE A 405 15.01 31.23 2.40
C PHE A 405 14.65 29.79 2.29
#